data_0f1c810bf802dc1e35148bb2945be0bf
#
_entry.id   0f1c810bf802dc1e35148bb2945be0bf
#
_cell.length_a   1.000
_cell.length_b   1.000
_cell.length_c   1.000
_cell.angle_alpha   90.00
_cell.angle_beta   90.00
_cell.angle_gamma   90.00
#
_symmetry.space_group_name_H-M   'P 1'
#
loop_
_entity.id
_entity.type
_entity.pdbx_description
1 polymer ?
#
loop_
_entity_poly.entity_id
_entity_poly.type
_entity_poly.pdbx_seq_one_letter_code
_entity_poly.pdbx_strand_id
1 'polypeptide(L)'
;MDLNKRYSRLSKYFLAVCLCILTACTVSYKFNGSSLNYDKVKTISFQNFPNRSAAFVWGPMESMFNTALQDKYMQQTRLKQVRQGGDLELSGEITNYDAYNKGVGSDGYSTMAELRMTVNVRFVNNTNHAEDISDQQ
;
A
#
# COMPACT_ATOMS: atom_id res chain seq x y z
N MET A 1 -33.11 42.22 28.28
CA MET A 1 -31.68 42.16 28.58
C MET A 1 -31.13 40.72 28.63
N ASP A 2 -31.83 39.75 28.03
CA ASP A 2 -31.49 38.33 28.12
C ASP A 2 -31.05 37.66 26.77
N LEU A 3 -31.17 38.36 25.67
CA LEU A 3 -30.81 37.85 24.34
C LEU A 3 -29.31 37.62 24.22
N ASN A 4 -28.48 38.55 24.66
CA ASN A 4 -27.01 38.42 24.56
C ASN A 4 -26.44 37.26 25.42
N LYS A 5 -27.08 36.96 26.58
CA LYS A 5 -26.69 35.83 27.40
C LYS A 5 -27.04 34.49 26.77
N ARG A 6 -28.16 34.42 26.05
CA ARG A 6 -28.55 33.20 25.30
C ARG A 6 -27.66 32.95 24.10
N TYR A 7 -27.29 33.95 23.34
CA TYR A 7 -26.34 33.83 22.21
C TYR A 7 -24.97 33.42 22.66
N SER A 8 -24.46 33.95 23.80
CA SER A 8 -23.18 33.57 24.37
C SER A 8 -23.14 32.09 24.82
N ARG A 9 -24.21 31.56 25.35
CA ARG A 9 -24.33 30.14 25.71
C ARG A 9 -24.42 29.24 24.48
N LEU A 10 -25.26 29.61 23.50
CA LEU A 10 -25.36 28.88 22.21
C LEU A 10 -24.01 28.83 21.47
N SER A 11 -23.28 29.95 21.42
CA SER A 11 -21.96 30.03 20.81
C SER A 11 -20.95 29.11 21.49
N LYS A 12 -20.98 28.99 22.81
CA LYS A 12 -20.10 28.06 23.55
C LYS A 12 -20.44 26.60 23.30
N TYR A 13 -21.71 26.25 23.20
CA TYR A 13 -22.12 24.89 22.84
C TYR A 13 -21.76 24.55 21.39
N PHE A 14 -21.94 25.48 20.47
CA PHE A 14 -21.54 25.31 19.08
C PHE A 14 -20.03 25.13 18.94
N LEU A 15 -19.23 25.91 19.67
CA LEU A 15 -17.77 25.78 19.69
C LEU A 15 -17.35 24.42 20.28
N ALA A 16 -17.99 23.95 21.35
CA ALA A 16 -17.70 22.67 21.96
C ALA A 16 -18.05 21.50 21.03
N VAL A 17 -19.18 21.56 20.33
CA VAL A 17 -19.58 20.54 19.34
C VAL A 17 -18.60 20.52 18.15
N CYS A 18 -18.17 21.68 17.67
CA CYS A 18 -17.17 21.77 16.59
C CYS A 18 -15.82 21.17 17.03
N LEU A 19 -15.41 21.39 18.28
CA LEU A 19 -14.17 20.83 18.83
C LEU A 19 -14.23 19.31 18.96
N CYS A 20 -15.39 18.74 19.30
CA CYS A 20 -15.61 17.29 19.39
C CYS A 20 -15.57 16.61 17.99
N ILE A 21 -15.98 17.31 16.94
CA ILE A 21 -15.98 16.77 15.56
C ILE A 21 -14.56 16.69 15.02
N LEU A 22 -13.65 17.57 15.43
CA LEU A 22 -12.25 17.58 14.99
C LEU A 22 -11.42 16.42 15.55
N THR A 23 -11.86 15.79 16.64
CA THR A 23 -11.15 14.63 17.23
C THR A 23 -11.58 13.28 16.66
N ALA A 24 -12.59 13.23 15.80
CA ALA A 24 -13.18 11.98 15.27
C ALA A 24 -12.44 11.40 14.04
N CYS A 25 -11.42 12.06 13.52
CA CYS A 25 -10.68 11.59 12.35
C CYS A 25 -9.34 10.92 12.70
N THR A 26 -9.36 9.93 13.58
CA THR A 26 -8.27 8.94 13.59
C THR A 26 -8.63 7.82 12.62
N VAL A 27 -8.32 8.00 11.35
CA VAL A 27 -8.37 6.90 10.37
C VAL A 27 -7.24 5.94 10.71
N SER A 28 -7.57 4.94 11.51
CA SER A 28 -6.68 3.81 11.73
C SER A 28 -6.79 2.89 10.52
N TYR A 29 -5.87 2.98 9.57
CA TYR A 29 -5.68 1.96 8.57
C TYR A 29 -5.14 0.70 9.26
N LYS A 30 -6.04 -0.15 9.73
CA LYS A 30 -5.71 -1.52 10.04
C LYS A 30 -5.64 -2.28 8.72
N PHE A 31 -4.45 -2.44 8.19
CA PHE A 31 -4.18 -3.49 7.24
C PHE A 31 -4.58 -4.83 7.92
N ASN A 32 -5.66 -5.43 7.48
CA ASN A 32 -6.16 -6.78 7.77
C ASN A 32 -5.49 -7.46 8.99
N GLY A 33 -5.73 -6.93 10.19
CA GLY A 33 -5.64 -7.68 11.45
C GLY A 33 -4.27 -8.00 12.03
N SER A 34 -3.17 -7.86 11.32
CA SER A 34 -1.86 -8.15 11.89
C SER A 34 -0.97 -6.91 11.81
N SER A 35 -0.90 -6.19 12.92
CA SER A 35 0.17 -5.21 13.09
C SER A 35 1.47 -5.98 13.31
N LEU A 36 2.46 -5.77 12.42
CA LEU A 36 3.80 -6.33 12.59
C LEU A 36 4.32 -6.03 14.00
N ASN A 37 4.68 -7.09 14.71
CA ASN A 37 5.31 -6.94 16.01
C ASN A 37 6.79 -6.60 15.83
N TYR A 38 7.12 -5.31 15.81
CA TYR A 38 8.49 -4.81 15.63
C TYR A 38 9.46 -5.20 16.74
N ASP A 39 9.00 -5.77 17.85
CA ASP A 39 9.88 -6.33 18.88
C ASP A 39 10.49 -7.66 18.42
N LYS A 40 9.73 -8.43 17.63
CA LYS A 40 10.13 -9.74 17.10
C LYS A 40 10.66 -9.68 15.67
N VAL A 41 10.10 -8.79 14.87
CA VAL A 41 10.37 -8.67 13.43
C VAL A 41 11.12 -7.38 13.15
N LYS A 42 12.38 -7.47 12.76
CA LYS A 42 13.28 -6.32 12.55
C LYS A 42 13.84 -6.23 11.14
N THR A 43 13.88 -7.36 10.44
CA THR A 43 14.54 -7.46 9.15
C THR A 43 13.60 -8.02 8.08
N ILE A 44 13.84 -7.60 6.83
CA ILE A 44 13.14 -8.11 5.66
C ILE A 44 14.12 -8.40 4.53
N SER A 45 13.97 -9.54 3.89
CA SER A 45 14.67 -9.88 2.66
C SER A 45 13.71 -9.93 1.48
N PHE A 46 14.15 -9.37 0.36
CA PHE A 46 13.42 -9.40 -0.90
C PHE A 46 14.13 -10.32 -1.89
N GLN A 47 13.37 -11.23 -2.48
CA GLN A 47 13.79 -11.90 -3.70
C GLN A 47 13.27 -11.12 -4.90
N ASN A 48 14.00 -11.14 -5.99
CA ASN A 48 13.54 -10.49 -7.22
C ASN A 48 12.27 -11.15 -7.72
N PHE A 49 11.36 -10.33 -8.22
CA PHE A 49 10.14 -10.75 -8.90
C PHE A 49 10.43 -10.81 -10.40
N PRO A 50 10.78 -11.97 -10.94
CA PRO A 50 11.04 -12.12 -12.36
C PRO A 50 9.77 -11.93 -13.17
N ASN A 51 9.91 -11.38 -14.37
CA ASN A 51 8.80 -11.31 -15.32
C ASN A 51 8.61 -12.66 -15.99
N ARG A 52 7.47 -13.32 -15.71
CA ARG A 52 7.03 -14.57 -16.35
C ARG A 52 5.89 -14.36 -17.34
N SER A 53 5.44 -13.11 -17.53
CA SER A 53 4.38 -12.83 -18.47
C SER A 53 4.81 -13.16 -19.91
N ALA A 54 3.87 -13.67 -20.70
CA ALA A 54 4.08 -13.90 -22.12
C ALA A 54 4.06 -12.60 -22.96
N ALA A 55 3.60 -11.50 -22.35
CA ALA A 55 3.51 -10.21 -23.02
C ALA A 55 4.91 -9.59 -23.18
N PHE A 56 5.14 -9.01 -24.36
CA PHE A 56 6.36 -8.24 -24.59
C PHE A 56 6.30 -6.94 -23.80
N VAL A 57 7.21 -6.78 -22.85
CA VAL A 57 7.28 -5.60 -21.98
C VAL A 57 8.39 -4.69 -22.47
N TRP A 58 8.03 -3.45 -22.79
CA TRP A 58 9.00 -2.42 -23.15
C TRP A 58 9.71 -1.88 -21.89
N GLY A 59 11.04 -1.88 -21.95
CA GLY A 59 11.88 -1.26 -20.94
C GLY A 59 12.11 -2.12 -19.69
N PRO A 60 12.73 -1.54 -18.64
CA PRO A 60 13.19 -2.25 -17.45
C PRO A 60 12.08 -2.43 -16.42
N MET A 61 10.89 -2.89 -16.82
CA MET A 61 9.70 -3.00 -15.96
C MET A 61 9.97 -3.85 -14.71
N GLU A 62 10.64 -4.97 -14.87
CA GLU A 62 11.00 -5.86 -13.77
C GLU A 62 11.85 -5.13 -12.73
N SER A 63 12.91 -4.47 -13.16
CA SER A 63 13.79 -3.74 -12.24
C SER A 63 13.10 -2.53 -11.61
N MET A 64 12.28 -1.81 -12.36
CA MET A 64 11.47 -0.70 -11.84
C MET A 64 10.49 -1.17 -10.77
N PHE A 65 9.78 -2.29 -11.01
CA PHE A 65 8.87 -2.88 -10.05
C PHE A 65 9.61 -3.30 -8.78
N ASN A 66 10.71 -4.06 -8.91
CA ASN A 66 11.48 -4.53 -7.77
C ASN A 66 12.03 -3.36 -6.93
N THR A 67 12.54 -2.32 -7.58
CA THR A 67 13.03 -1.12 -6.87
C THR A 67 11.89 -0.39 -6.17
N ALA A 68 10.79 -0.12 -6.86
CA ALA A 68 9.64 0.57 -6.28
C ALA A 68 9.02 -0.18 -5.09
N LEU A 69 8.97 -1.51 -5.18
CA LEU A 69 8.49 -2.38 -4.10
C LEU A 69 9.38 -2.24 -2.85
N GLN A 70 10.69 -2.38 -3.02
CA GLN A 70 11.66 -2.27 -1.93
C GLN A 70 11.61 -0.87 -1.29
N ASP A 71 11.65 0.18 -2.09
CA ASP A 71 11.57 1.56 -1.63
C ASP A 71 10.29 1.83 -0.83
N LYS A 72 9.15 1.30 -1.31
CA LYS A 72 7.87 1.45 -0.62
C LYS A 72 7.87 0.80 0.75
N TYR A 73 8.40 -0.41 0.86
CA TYR A 73 8.53 -1.08 2.15
C TYR A 73 9.47 -0.34 3.11
N MET A 74 10.61 0.13 2.61
CA MET A 74 11.57 0.88 3.44
C MET A 74 11.01 2.22 3.92
N GLN A 75 10.19 2.88 3.11
CA GLN A 75 9.54 4.14 3.49
C GLN A 75 8.38 3.95 4.48
N GLN A 76 7.65 2.84 4.38
CA GLN A 76 6.44 2.61 5.16
C GLN A 76 6.63 1.74 6.40
N THR A 77 7.77 1.11 6.55
CA THR A 77 8.06 0.23 7.68
C THR A 77 9.36 0.63 8.39
N ARG A 78 9.55 0.12 9.61
CA ARG A 78 10.80 0.28 10.37
C ARG A 78 11.76 -0.88 10.18
N LEU A 79 11.49 -1.75 9.18
CA LEU A 79 12.30 -2.93 8.94
C LEU A 79 13.64 -2.54 8.30
N LYS A 80 14.67 -3.32 8.58
CA LYS A 80 15.97 -3.20 7.91
C LYS A 80 16.03 -4.22 6.79
N GLN A 81 16.40 -3.77 5.59
CA GLN A 81 16.58 -4.67 4.48
C GLN A 81 17.88 -5.46 4.65
N VAL A 82 17.79 -6.77 4.45
CA VAL A 82 18.93 -7.70 4.41
C VAL A 82 18.89 -8.48 3.10
N ARG A 83 20.06 -9.02 2.69
CA ARG A 83 20.14 -9.73 1.41
C ARG A 83 19.42 -11.07 1.41
N GLN A 84 19.50 -11.80 2.51
CA GLN A 84 18.91 -13.13 2.69
C GLN A 84 18.64 -13.37 4.18
N GLY A 85 17.68 -14.27 4.49
CA GLY A 85 17.45 -14.72 5.86
C GLY A 85 16.89 -13.62 6.75
N GLY A 86 16.05 -12.72 6.22
CA GLY A 86 15.29 -11.76 7.03
C GLY A 86 14.25 -12.47 7.91
N ASP A 87 13.83 -11.78 8.98
CA ASP A 87 12.68 -12.22 9.78
C ASP A 87 11.41 -12.33 8.91
N LEU A 88 11.32 -11.47 7.89
CA LEU A 88 10.33 -11.55 6.82
C LEU A 88 11.02 -11.81 5.49
N GLU A 89 10.40 -12.63 4.67
CA GLU A 89 10.83 -12.88 3.29
C GLU A 89 9.69 -12.58 2.33
N LEU A 90 9.96 -11.75 1.34
CA LEU A 90 9.03 -11.42 0.28
C LEU A 90 9.60 -11.86 -1.07
N SER A 91 8.86 -12.71 -1.75
CA SER A 91 9.20 -13.24 -3.07
C SER A 91 7.97 -13.32 -3.95
N GLY A 92 8.16 -13.54 -5.23
CA GLY A 92 7.05 -13.71 -6.16
C GLY A 92 7.49 -13.61 -7.60
N GLU A 93 6.50 -13.44 -8.48
CA GLU A 93 6.73 -13.30 -9.92
C GLU A 93 5.65 -12.42 -10.56
N ILE A 94 6.00 -11.75 -11.63
CA ILE A 94 5.05 -11.01 -12.46
C ILE A 94 4.47 -12.02 -13.47
N THR A 95 3.17 -12.31 -13.34
CA THR A 95 2.49 -13.36 -14.13
C THR A 95 1.81 -12.80 -15.37
N ASN A 96 1.33 -11.57 -15.31
CA ASN A 96 0.71 -10.94 -16.46
C ASN A 96 0.99 -9.44 -16.54
N TYR A 97 0.97 -8.93 -17.76
CA TYR A 97 1.13 -7.52 -18.07
C TYR A 97 0.31 -7.16 -19.28
N ASP A 98 -0.69 -6.31 -19.10
CA ASP A 98 -1.61 -5.89 -20.16
C ASP A 98 -1.66 -4.37 -20.27
N ALA A 99 -1.71 -3.89 -21.50
CA ALA A 99 -1.94 -2.48 -21.79
C ALA A 99 -3.33 -2.30 -22.43
N TYR A 100 -4.16 -1.48 -21.80
CA TYR A 100 -5.51 -1.18 -22.27
C TYR A 100 -5.63 0.30 -22.68
N ASN A 101 -6.28 0.53 -23.80
CA ASN A 101 -6.64 1.88 -24.20
C ASN A 101 -7.94 2.31 -23.49
N LYS A 102 -7.91 3.35 -22.67
CA LYS A 102 -9.06 3.84 -21.88
C LYS A 102 -9.83 4.98 -22.53
N GLY A 103 -9.33 5.57 -23.58
CA GLY A 103 -10.00 6.66 -24.26
C GLY A 103 -9.63 6.75 -25.72
N VAL A 104 -10.60 7.03 -26.56
CA VAL A 104 -10.38 7.35 -27.97
C VAL A 104 -10.73 8.82 -28.12
N GLY A 105 -9.77 9.62 -28.59
CA GLY A 105 -10.02 11.02 -28.94
C GLY A 105 -10.95 11.12 -30.15
N SER A 106 -11.47 12.30 -30.38
CA SER A 106 -12.29 12.59 -31.57
C SER A 106 -11.54 12.39 -32.90
N ASP A 107 -10.23 12.31 -32.84
CA ASP A 107 -9.30 12.05 -33.95
C ASP A 107 -9.01 10.54 -34.13
N GLY A 108 -9.62 9.66 -33.33
CA GLY A 108 -9.45 8.21 -33.40
C GLY A 108 -8.19 7.68 -32.71
N TYR A 109 -7.36 8.55 -32.10
CA TYR A 109 -6.16 8.11 -31.38
C TYR A 109 -6.47 7.86 -29.90
N SER A 110 -5.75 6.91 -29.29
CA SER A 110 -5.86 6.64 -27.87
C SER A 110 -5.28 7.81 -27.07
N THR A 111 -6.10 8.41 -26.21
CA THR A 111 -5.70 9.53 -25.34
C THR A 111 -5.18 9.09 -23.98
N MET A 112 -5.48 7.86 -23.58
CA MET A 112 -5.03 7.28 -22.28
C MET A 112 -4.75 5.79 -22.45
N ALA A 113 -3.61 5.35 -21.92
CA ALA A 113 -3.29 3.93 -21.74
C ALA A 113 -3.29 3.58 -20.24
N GLU A 114 -3.98 2.51 -19.87
CA GLU A 114 -3.90 1.89 -18.55
C GLU A 114 -3.00 0.66 -18.66
N LEU A 115 -2.00 0.59 -17.79
CA LEU A 115 -1.15 -0.58 -17.64
C LEU A 115 -1.65 -1.40 -16.45
N ARG A 116 -1.94 -2.67 -16.66
CA ARG A 116 -2.33 -3.60 -15.61
C ARG A 116 -1.26 -4.67 -15.47
N MET A 117 -0.78 -4.84 -14.26
CA MET A 117 0.20 -5.86 -13.92
C MET A 117 -0.42 -6.81 -12.90
N THR A 118 -0.27 -8.10 -13.12
CA THR A 118 -0.64 -9.14 -12.15
C THR A 118 0.63 -9.74 -11.57
N VAL A 119 0.68 -9.84 -10.27
CA VAL A 119 1.85 -10.31 -9.53
C VAL A 119 1.41 -11.42 -8.60
N ASN A 120 2.08 -12.56 -8.64
CA ASN A 120 1.94 -13.62 -7.67
C ASN A 120 2.93 -13.34 -6.52
N VAL A 121 2.43 -13.28 -5.28
CA VAL A 121 3.22 -12.89 -4.12
C VAL A 121 3.27 -14.03 -3.11
N ARG A 122 4.47 -14.31 -2.63
CA ARG A 122 4.74 -15.20 -1.51
C ARG A 122 5.37 -14.42 -0.37
N PHE A 123 4.74 -14.45 0.78
CA PHE A 123 5.24 -13.84 2.00
C PHE A 123 5.47 -14.90 3.06
N VAL A 124 6.64 -14.91 3.67
CA VAL A 124 7.02 -15.83 4.75
C VAL A 124 7.43 -15.02 5.97
N ASN A 125 6.83 -15.33 7.11
CA ASN A 125 7.22 -14.79 8.40
C ASN A 125 8.00 -15.86 9.18
N ASN A 126 9.33 -15.78 9.16
CA ASN A 126 10.21 -16.72 9.84
C ASN A 126 10.09 -16.69 11.38
N THR A 127 9.43 -15.68 11.94
CA THR A 127 9.15 -15.59 13.38
C THR A 127 7.78 -16.17 13.76
N ASN A 128 6.84 -16.26 12.81
CA ASN A 128 5.50 -16.80 13.00
C ASN A 128 4.90 -17.29 11.68
N HIS A 129 5.09 -18.55 11.38
CA HIS A 129 4.59 -19.17 10.13
C HIS A 129 3.05 -19.19 9.99
N ALA A 130 2.30 -18.88 11.04
CA ALA A 130 0.85 -18.75 10.92
C ALA A 130 0.41 -17.51 10.12
N GLU A 131 1.34 -16.60 9.85
CA GLU A 131 1.12 -15.38 9.05
C GLU A 131 1.64 -15.52 7.61
N ASP A 132 2.10 -16.68 7.22
CA ASP A 132 2.61 -16.91 5.86
C ASP A 132 1.48 -16.80 4.82
N ILE A 133 1.83 -16.17 3.71
CA ILE A 133 0.95 -16.02 2.55
C ILE A 133 1.67 -16.67 1.36
N SER A 134 1.06 -17.71 0.79
CA SER A 134 1.56 -18.37 -0.39
C SER A 134 0.59 -18.19 -1.55
N ASP A 135 1.12 -17.90 -2.73
CA ASP A 135 0.42 -17.94 -4.01
C ASP A 135 -0.86 -17.10 -4.11
N GLN A 136 -0.84 -15.88 -3.55
CA GLN A 136 -1.92 -14.90 -3.76
C GLN A 136 -1.67 -14.08 -5.01
N GLN A 137 -2.68 -14.04 -5.87
CA GLN A 137 -2.75 -13.23 -7.08
C GLN A 137 -3.57 -11.97 -6.86
#